data_58781175b2123756bfa2b849c90c8302
#
_entry.id   58781175b2123756bfa2b849c90c8302
#
_cell.length_a   1.000
_cell.length_b   1.000
_cell.length_c   1.000
_cell.angle_alpha   90.00
_cell.angle_beta   90.00
_cell.angle_gamma   90.00
#
_symmetry.space_group_name_H-M   'P 1'
#
loop_
_entity.id
_entity.type
_entity.pdbx_description
1 polymer ?
#
loop_
_entity_poly.entity_id
_entity_poly.type
_entity_poly.pdbx_seq_one_letter_code
_entity_poly.pdbx_strand_id
1 'polypeptide(L)' 'MNDEERQLWRVGDLECVMISCCAGAELQVRRDAAIVLREMYPMKSDLYERARDLRQEYERATPR' A
#
# COMPACT_ATOMS: atom_id res chain seq x y z
N MET A 1 4.72 21.21 3.57
CA MET A 1 5.52 20.52 3.32
C MET A 1 5.32 19.24 2.53
N ASN A 2 6.11 18.35 2.55
CA ASN A 2 6.09 17.26 1.59
C ASN A 2 5.42 16.03 2.14
N ASP A 3 4.66 15.36 1.32
CA ASP A 3 4.15 14.06 1.65
C ASP A 3 5.30 13.08 1.69
N GLU A 4 5.25 12.17 2.65
CA GLU A 4 6.27 11.17 2.83
C GLU A 4 5.79 9.85 2.23
N GLU A 5 6.57 9.29 1.33
CA GLU A 5 6.22 8.03 0.71
C GLU A 5 7.12 6.94 1.27
N ARG A 6 6.52 5.81 1.68
CA ARG A 6 7.27 4.69 2.25
C ARG A 6 6.77 3.40 1.64
N GLN A 7 7.71 2.59 1.15
CA GLN A 7 7.36 1.26 0.66
C GLN A 7 7.14 0.33 1.84
N LEU A 8 5.99 -0.34 1.86
CA LEU A 8 5.63 -1.26 2.94
C LEU A 8 5.99 -2.69 2.59
N TRP A 9 5.75 -3.10 1.34
CA TRP A 9 6.12 -4.45 0.88
C TRP A 9 6.12 -4.48 -0.63
N ARG A 10 6.68 -5.59 -1.14
CA ARG A 10 6.70 -5.86 -2.57
C ARG A 10 6.45 -7.35 -2.79
N VAL A 11 5.53 -7.68 -3.69
CA VAL A 11 5.21 -9.05 -4.05
C VAL A 11 5.23 -9.14 -5.58
N GLY A 12 6.27 -9.80 -6.12
CA GLY A 12 6.41 -9.87 -7.57
C GLY A 12 6.58 -8.49 -8.17
N ASP A 13 5.68 -8.13 -9.08
CA ASP A 13 5.69 -6.82 -9.73
C ASP A 13 4.77 -5.81 -9.02
N LEU A 14 4.19 -6.20 -7.89
CA LEU A 14 3.33 -5.32 -7.11
C LEU A 14 4.12 -4.67 -5.99
N GLU A 15 3.85 -3.41 -5.75
CA GLU A 15 4.49 -2.64 -4.70
C GLU A 15 3.42 -1.91 -3.90
N CYS A 16 3.49 -2.01 -2.57
CA CYS A 16 2.58 -1.31 -1.70
C CYS A 16 3.31 -0.14 -1.03
N VAL A 17 2.74 1.04 -1.13
CA VAL A 17 3.34 2.23 -0.53
C VAL A 17 2.31 2.94 0.33
N MET A 18 2.82 3.64 1.34
CA MET A 18 2.04 4.54 2.17
C MET A 18 2.52 5.96 1.93
N ILE A 19 1.57 6.85 1.68
CA ILE A 19 1.88 8.27 1.51
C ILE A 19 1.24 9.03 2.66
N SER A 20 2.06 9.61 3.52
CA SER A 20 1.58 10.37 4.66
C SER A 20 1.07 11.73 4.18
N CYS A 21 -0.05 12.17 4.74
CA CYS A 21 -0.58 13.49 4.46
C CYS A 21 -1.20 14.05 5.74
N CYS A 22 -1.59 15.32 5.71
CA CYS A 22 -2.08 15.96 6.92
C CYS A 22 -3.41 15.39 7.41
N ALA A 23 -4.18 14.75 6.55
CA ALA A 23 -5.47 14.16 6.92
C ALA A 23 -5.37 12.66 7.22
N GLY A 24 -4.14 12.12 7.31
CA GLY A 24 -3.96 10.69 7.56
C GLY A 24 -2.93 10.13 6.62
N ALA A 25 -3.26 9.01 5.97
CA ALA A 25 -2.34 8.38 5.05
C ALA A 25 -3.10 7.71 3.91
N GLU A 26 -2.45 7.65 2.77
CA GLU A 26 -3.01 7.00 1.59
C GLU A 26 -2.26 5.70 1.34
N LEU A 27 -3.02 4.64 1.12
CA LEU A 27 -2.46 3.34 0.76
C LEU A 27 -2.57 3.17 -0.75
N GLN A 28 -1.45 2.83 -1.40
CA GLN A 28 -1.47 2.56 -2.83
C GLN A 28 -0.77 1.24 -3.09
N VAL A 29 -1.35 0.45 -3.99
CA VAL A 29 -0.68 -0.71 -4.55
C VAL A 29 -0.47 -0.42 -6.01
N ARG A 30 0.77 -0.58 -6.47
CA ARG A 30 1.18 -0.21 -7.83
C ARG A 30 1.75 -1.43 -8.55
N ARG A 31 1.49 -1.49 -9.85
CA ARG A 31 2.13 -2.44 -10.75
C ARG A 31 2.75 -1.64 -11.89
N ASP A 32 4.10 -1.70 -12.00
CA ASP A 32 4.81 -0.99 -13.07
C ASP A 32 4.40 0.49 -13.11
N ALA A 33 4.40 1.14 -11.94
CA ALA A 33 4.05 2.54 -11.77
C ALA A 33 2.56 2.86 -11.96
N ALA A 34 1.74 1.88 -12.34
CA ALA A 34 0.29 2.09 -12.44
C ALA A 34 -0.36 1.76 -11.11
N ILE A 35 -1.29 2.61 -10.67
CA ILE A 35 -1.98 2.39 -9.40
C ILE A 35 -3.11 1.40 -9.65
N VAL A 36 -3.05 0.25 -8.96
CA VAL A 36 -4.10 -0.77 -9.06
C VAL A 36 -5.06 -0.73 -7.88
N LEU A 37 -4.66 -0.09 -6.78
CA LEU A 37 -5.52 0.06 -5.61
C LEU A 37 -5.12 1.33 -4.88
N ARG A 38 -6.13 2.06 -4.39
CA ARG A 38 -5.90 3.32 -3.69
C ARG A 38 -6.96 3.48 -2.62
N GLU A 39 -6.53 3.62 -1.36
CA GLU A 39 -7.44 3.77 -0.24
C GLU A 39 -6.89 4.82 0.72
N MET A 40 -7.80 5.55 1.37
CA MET A 40 -7.43 6.57 2.34
C MET A 40 -7.78 6.11 3.74
N TYR A 41 -6.88 6.37 4.68
CA TYR A 41 -7.06 5.99 6.08
C TYR A 41 -6.72 7.16 6.98
N PRO A 42 -7.63 7.58 7.86
CA PRO A 42 -7.31 8.61 8.85
C PRO A 42 -6.26 8.14 9.85
N MET A 43 -6.23 6.83 10.15
CA MET A 43 -5.31 6.26 11.13
C MET A 43 -4.32 5.36 10.43
N LYS A 44 -3.03 5.60 10.68
CA LYS A 44 -1.99 4.79 10.05
C LYS A 44 -2.06 3.33 10.48
N SER A 45 -2.49 3.07 11.72
CA SER A 45 -2.60 1.69 12.20
C SER A 45 -3.58 0.88 11.34
N ASP A 46 -4.69 1.48 10.95
CA ASP A 46 -5.65 0.81 10.09
C ASP A 46 -5.07 0.54 8.71
N LEU A 47 -4.29 1.49 8.21
CA LEU A 47 -3.62 1.32 6.92
C LEU A 47 -2.63 0.15 6.97
N TYR A 48 -1.87 0.05 8.05
CA TYR A 48 -0.89 -1.03 8.19
C TYR A 48 -1.58 -2.40 8.24
N GLU A 49 -2.72 -2.48 8.93
CA GLU A 49 -3.49 -3.73 8.97
C GLU A 49 -3.98 -4.11 7.57
N ARG A 50 -4.51 -3.13 6.86
CA ARG A 50 -4.99 -3.37 5.50
C ARG A 50 -3.85 -3.80 4.59
N ALA A 51 -2.70 -3.14 4.72
CA ALA A 51 -1.53 -3.47 3.89
C ALA A 51 -1.08 -4.92 4.14
N ARG A 52 -1.11 -5.34 5.41
CA ARG A 52 -0.74 -6.71 5.75
C ARG A 52 -1.70 -7.72 5.11
N ASP A 53 -3.01 -7.43 5.20
CA ASP A 53 -4.02 -8.31 4.63
C ASP A 53 -3.86 -8.39 3.10
N LEU A 54 -3.61 -7.25 2.46
CA LEU A 54 -3.41 -7.23 1.02
C LEU A 54 -2.18 -8.02 0.62
N ARG A 55 -1.11 -7.93 1.40
CA ARG A 55 0.10 -8.69 1.11
C ARG A 55 -0.20 -10.17 1.09
N GLN A 56 -0.96 -10.64 2.08
CA GLN A 56 -1.32 -12.05 2.14
C GLN A 56 -2.17 -12.45 0.94
N GLU A 57 -3.12 -11.60 0.55
CA GLU A 57 -3.97 -11.88 -0.60
C GLU A 57 -3.15 -12.00 -1.88
N TYR A 58 -2.24 -11.05 -2.10
CA TYR A 58 -1.44 -11.05 -3.32
C TYR A 58 -0.42 -12.19 -3.34
N GLU A 59 0.15 -12.51 -2.19
CA GLU A 59 1.06 -13.66 -2.10
C GLU A 59 0.34 -14.96 -2.41
N ARG A 60 -0.90 -15.08 -1.94
CA ARG A 60 -1.70 -16.29 -2.17
C ARG A 60 -2.14 -16.39 -3.63
N ALA A 61 -2.41 -15.26 -4.25
CA ALA A 61 -2.90 -15.23 -5.63
C ALA A 61 -1.78 -15.36 -6.65
N THR A 62 -0.51 -15.14 -6.26
CA THR A 62 0.60 -15.17 -7.18
C THR A 62 1.04 -16.61 -7.37
N PRO A 63 1.00 -17.17 -8.60
CA PRO A 63 1.44 -18.53 -8.85
C PRO A 63 2.96 -18.63 -8.71
N ARG A 64 3.41 -19.81 -8.37
CA ARG A 64 4.83 -20.11 -8.23
C ARG A 64 5.34 -20.91 -9.38
#